data_201c07d416972b51fef62f3104d2e9cf
#
_entry.id   201c07d416972b51fef62f3104d2e9cf
#
_cell.length_a   1.000
_cell.length_b   1.000
_cell.length_c   1.000
_cell.angle_alpha   90.00
_cell.angle_beta   90.00
_cell.angle_gamma   90.00
#
_symmetry.space_group_name_H-M   'P 1'
#
loop_
_entity.id
_entity.type
_entity.pdbx_description
1 polymer ?
#
loop_
_entity_poly.entity_id
_entity_poly.type
_entity_poly.pdbx_seq_one_letter_code
_entity_poly.pdbx_strand_id
1 'polypeptide(L)'
;MNQRNNPNQTDRRLLTVSDRDIFVTVQNALLVGIILSNETRADKEESLKELTSLVRTAGSDPSIIQTKRVDKINPKTFIGKGSIIELEEISKSNDIDVVIFDCELTPNQQKELRAIFKCDVVDRTGLILDIFALHAQSKESSLQVELAMSVYLKPRLAGLGSTLNQQGGGIGTRGPGETKLETDSR
;
A
#
# COMPACT_ATOMS: atom_id res chain seq x y z
N MET A 1 30.88 -14.26 -13.08
CA MET A 1 30.49 -15.33 -12.16
C MET A 1 30.89 -14.94 -10.76
N ASN A 2 30.03 -14.41 -9.96
CA ASN A 2 30.00 -14.51 -8.50
C ASN A 2 28.75 -13.78 -8.00
N GLN A 3 27.71 -14.54 -7.78
CA GLN A 3 26.54 -14.09 -7.05
C GLN A 3 26.97 -13.99 -5.59
N ARG A 4 27.02 -12.77 -5.06
CA ARG A 4 27.15 -12.54 -3.62
C ARG A 4 25.74 -12.67 -3.01
N ASN A 5 25.45 -13.85 -2.48
CA ASN A 5 24.37 -14.03 -1.51
C ASN A 5 24.65 -13.12 -0.31
N ASN A 6 23.80 -12.15 -0.08
CA ASN A 6 23.80 -11.32 1.12
C ASN A 6 22.90 -12.04 2.17
N PRO A 7 23.44 -12.54 3.29
CA PRO A 7 22.69 -13.39 4.22
C PRO A 7 21.77 -12.64 5.19
N ASN A 8 21.49 -11.34 4.99
CA ASN A 8 20.73 -10.51 5.91
C ASN A 8 19.39 -9.96 5.38
N GLN A 9 18.83 -10.56 4.34
CA GLN A 9 17.45 -10.26 3.92
C GLN A 9 16.49 -11.22 4.62
N THR A 10 15.97 -10.80 5.76
CA THR A 10 14.84 -11.45 6.42
C THR A 10 13.56 -10.96 5.75
N ASP A 11 12.94 -11.81 4.98
CA ASP A 11 11.77 -11.51 4.14
C ASP A 11 10.47 -11.35 4.97
N ARG A 12 9.88 -10.14 5.03
CA ARG A 12 8.56 -9.85 5.63
C ARG A 12 7.72 -8.97 4.69
N ARG A 13 6.66 -9.52 4.12
CA ARG A 13 5.74 -8.80 3.25
C ARG A 13 4.57 -8.22 4.04
N LEU A 14 4.26 -6.92 3.83
CA LEU A 14 2.91 -6.40 4.03
C LEU A 14 2.00 -7.06 2.99
N LEU A 15 0.88 -7.65 3.44
CA LEU A 15 0.02 -8.51 2.64
C LEU A 15 -0.60 -7.76 1.48
N THR A 16 -0.05 -7.89 0.28
CA THR A 16 -0.88 -7.87 -0.92
C THR A 16 -1.46 -9.27 -1.12
N VAL A 17 -2.79 -9.34 -1.23
CA VAL A 17 -3.55 -10.58 -1.40
C VAL A 17 -3.08 -11.29 -2.67
N SER A 18 -2.17 -12.26 -2.55
CA SER A 18 -2.09 -13.44 -3.38
C SER A 18 -1.02 -14.41 -2.87
N ASP A 19 -1.48 -15.62 -2.58
CA ASP A 19 -0.77 -16.87 -2.39
C ASP A 19 0.09 -17.14 -1.13
N ARG A 20 -0.17 -18.34 -0.65
CA ARG A 20 0.18 -19.02 0.57
C ARG A 20 1.67 -19.39 0.75
N ASP A 21 2.58 -18.47 0.46
CA ASP A 21 3.97 -18.65 0.85
C ASP A 21 4.41 -17.37 1.60
N ILE A 22 4.35 -17.42 2.92
CA ILE A 22 4.75 -16.34 3.81
C ILE A 22 6.27 -16.29 3.85
N PHE A 23 6.87 -15.72 2.84
CA PHE A 23 8.22 -15.19 2.95
C PHE A 23 8.12 -13.77 3.49
N VAL A 24 8.67 -13.56 4.66
CA VAL A 24 8.59 -12.27 5.34
C VAL A 24 9.81 -11.45 4.96
N THR A 25 9.74 -10.67 3.85
CA THR A 25 10.75 -9.66 3.51
C THR A 25 10.49 -8.41 4.34
N VAL A 26 11.50 -7.94 5.09
CA VAL A 26 11.41 -6.61 5.74
C VAL A 26 11.41 -5.56 4.64
N GLN A 27 10.26 -4.94 4.41
CA GLN A 27 10.12 -3.89 3.41
C GLN A 27 10.67 -2.58 3.93
N ASN A 28 11.48 -1.91 3.10
CA ASN A 28 11.92 -0.55 3.37
C ASN A 28 10.76 0.42 3.15
N ALA A 29 10.34 1.09 4.20
CA ALA A 29 9.20 2.01 4.15
C ALA A 29 9.63 3.48 4.16
N LEU A 30 9.08 4.26 3.23
CA LEU A 30 9.11 5.72 3.25
C LEU A 30 7.83 6.23 3.90
N LEU A 31 7.93 6.86 5.08
CA LEU A 31 6.80 7.47 5.76
C LEU A 31 6.63 8.93 5.30
N VAL A 32 5.41 9.28 4.90
CA VAL A 32 5.06 10.62 4.44
C VAL A 32 4.03 11.25 5.36
N GLY A 33 4.48 12.13 6.24
CA GLY A 33 3.61 12.95 7.09
C GLY A 33 3.04 14.14 6.33
N ILE A 34 1.74 14.33 6.38
CA ILE A 34 1.06 15.46 5.75
C ILE A 34 0.66 16.47 6.81
N ILE A 35 1.14 17.70 6.66
CA ILE A 35 0.76 18.83 7.52
C ILE A 35 -0.24 19.68 6.76
N LEU A 36 -1.50 19.66 7.19
CA LEU A 36 -2.55 20.52 6.64
C LEU A 36 -2.46 21.92 7.25
N SER A 37 -3.13 22.89 6.63
CA SER A 37 -3.10 24.30 7.06
C SER A 37 -3.59 24.56 8.50
N ASN A 38 -4.41 23.65 9.03
CA ASN A 38 -4.95 23.69 10.40
C ASN A 38 -4.16 22.85 11.42
N GLU A 39 -3.07 22.19 10.99
CA GLU A 39 -2.24 21.34 11.84
C GLU A 39 -0.91 22.01 12.18
N THR A 40 -0.37 21.72 13.36
CA THR A 40 0.96 22.15 13.74
C THR A 40 2.01 21.10 13.39
N ARG A 41 3.26 21.51 13.29
CA ARG A 41 4.37 20.59 13.08
C ARG A 41 4.55 19.62 14.26
N ALA A 42 4.32 20.12 15.49
CA ALA A 42 4.45 19.30 16.70
C ALA A 42 3.43 18.17 16.74
N ASP A 43 2.15 18.46 16.42
CA ASP A 43 1.10 17.43 16.35
C ASP A 43 1.45 16.36 15.31
N LYS A 44 2.02 16.78 14.17
CA LYS A 44 2.43 15.84 13.12
C LYS A 44 3.64 14.99 13.51
N GLU A 45 4.60 15.53 14.24
CA GLU A 45 5.74 14.77 14.75
C GLU A 45 5.30 13.66 15.72
N GLU A 46 4.28 13.90 16.54
CA GLU A 46 3.69 12.89 17.42
C GLU A 46 2.96 11.81 16.62
N SER A 47 2.13 12.19 15.65
CA SER A 47 1.44 11.28 14.73
C SER A 47 2.43 10.38 13.97
N LEU A 48 3.56 10.93 13.51
CA LEU A 48 4.60 10.18 12.81
C LEU A 48 5.37 9.21 13.72
N LYS A 49 5.54 9.54 15.01
CA LYS A 49 6.09 8.58 15.98
C LYS A 49 5.17 7.38 16.16
N GLU A 50 3.86 7.62 16.27
CA GLU A 50 2.87 6.56 16.32
C GLU A 50 2.87 5.73 15.03
N LEU A 51 2.83 6.37 13.85
CA LEU A 51 2.89 5.70 12.57
C LEU A 51 4.15 4.84 12.43
N THR A 52 5.31 5.34 12.88
CA THR A 52 6.57 4.60 12.91
C THR A 52 6.45 3.31 13.72
N SER A 53 5.77 3.37 14.88
CA SER A 53 5.53 2.19 15.72
C SER A 53 4.58 1.19 15.05
N LEU A 54 3.55 1.68 14.37
CA LEU A 54 2.61 0.86 13.60
C LEU A 54 3.32 0.14 12.45
N VAL A 55 4.18 0.83 11.70
CA VAL A 55 4.96 0.25 10.60
C VAL A 55 5.87 -0.88 11.06
N ARG A 56 6.54 -0.71 12.22
CA ARG A 56 7.34 -1.77 12.82
C ARG A 56 6.48 -2.95 13.27
N THR A 57 5.29 -2.68 13.81
CA THR A 57 4.34 -3.73 14.20
C THR A 57 3.86 -4.52 12.99
N ALA A 58 3.68 -3.87 11.85
CA ALA A 58 3.37 -4.51 10.58
C ALA A 58 4.56 -5.30 9.98
N GLY A 59 5.75 -5.18 10.57
CA GLY A 59 6.94 -5.92 10.15
C GLY A 59 7.79 -5.23 9.07
N SER A 60 7.56 -3.94 8.80
CA SER A 60 8.36 -3.13 7.88
C SER A 60 9.36 -2.25 8.61
N ASP A 61 10.43 -1.85 7.94
CA ASP A 61 11.41 -0.90 8.48
C ASP A 61 11.08 0.53 8.02
N PRO A 62 10.77 1.46 8.93
CA PRO A 62 10.58 2.87 8.60
C PRO A 62 11.93 3.55 8.32
N SER A 63 12.53 3.27 7.16
CA SER A 63 13.88 3.70 6.80
C SER A 63 13.99 5.21 6.64
N ILE A 64 12.94 5.85 6.11
CA ILE A 64 12.94 7.29 5.83
C ILE A 64 11.61 7.90 6.26
N ILE A 65 11.68 9.08 6.88
CA ILE A 65 10.50 9.86 7.26
C ILE A 65 10.59 11.23 6.60
N GLN A 66 9.55 11.61 5.87
CA GLN A 66 9.41 12.92 5.22
C GLN A 66 8.12 13.61 5.66
N THR A 67 8.17 14.92 5.81
CA THR A 67 6.98 15.73 6.06
C THR A 67 6.75 16.70 4.92
N LYS A 68 5.49 16.82 4.47
CA LYS A 68 5.09 17.75 3.41
C LYS A 68 3.94 18.61 3.87
N ARG A 69 4.06 19.92 3.69
CA ARG A 69 2.97 20.85 3.95
C ARG A 69 2.05 20.91 2.74
N VAL A 70 0.76 20.83 2.99
CA VAL A 70 -0.28 20.81 1.95
C VAL A 70 -1.33 21.88 2.28
N ASP A 71 -1.26 23.00 1.56
CA ASP A 71 -2.25 24.07 1.71
C ASP A 71 -3.53 23.75 0.92
N LYS A 72 -3.40 23.05 -0.20
CA LYS A 72 -4.51 22.60 -1.04
C LYS A 72 -4.32 21.18 -1.49
N ILE A 73 -5.24 20.30 -1.14
CA ILE A 73 -5.22 18.88 -1.52
C ILE A 73 -5.37 18.76 -3.03
N ASN A 74 -4.45 18.02 -3.66
CA ASN A 74 -4.53 17.66 -5.07
C ASN A 74 -5.51 16.49 -5.23
N PRO A 75 -6.55 16.59 -6.09
CA PRO A 75 -7.51 15.51 -6.28
C PRO A 75 -6.91 14.19 -6.79
N LYS A 76 -5.78 14.25 -7.52
CA LYS A 76 -5.13 13.06 -8.12
C LYS A 76 -4.07 12.43 -7.21
N THR A 77 -3.28 13.26 -6.52
CA THR A 77 -2.06 12.79 -5.84
C THR A 77 -1.99 13.20 -4.38
N PHE A 78 -3.03 13.84 -3.83
CA PHE A 78 -3.08 14.42 -2.50
C PHE A 78 -2.12 15.60 -2.31
N ILE A 79 -0.86 15.45 -2.69
CA ILE A 79 0.23 16.43 -2.57
C ILE A 79 0.56 17.09 -3.92
N GLY A 80 1.25 18.22 -3.87
CA GLY A 80 1.62 18.97 -5.08
C GLY A 80 2.73 18.29 -5.90
N LYS A 81 2.84 18.68 -7.17
CA LYS A 81 3.80 18.10 -8.14
C LYS A 81 5.26 18.16 -7.65
N GLY A 82 5.69 19.27 -7.04
CA GLY A 82 7.06 19.40 -6.54
C GLY A 82 7.37 18.39 -5.45
N SER A 83 6.46 18.21 -4.48
CA SER A 83 6.61 17.20 -3.42
C SER A 83 6.61 15.77 -3.97
N ILE A 84 5.85 15.50 -5.04
CA ILE A 84 5.85 14.18 -5.70
C ILE A 84 7.22 13.88 -6.30
N ILE A 85 7.81 14.81 -7.04
CA ILE A 85 9.13 14.62 -7.68
C ILE A 85 10.19 14.33 -6.62
N GLU A 86 10.22 15.11 -5.55
CA GLU A 86 11.16 14.93 -4.45
C GLU A 86 11.01 13.56 -3.78
N LEU A 87 9.78 13.15 -3.47
CA LEU A 87 9.52 11.85 -2.84
C LEU A 87 9.81 10.67 -3.78
N GLU A 88 9.58 10.84 -5.09
CA GLU A 88 9.92 9.86 -6.11
C GLU A 88 11.44 9.65 -6.19
N GLU A 89 12.22 10.71 -6.17
CA GLU A 89 13.69 10.64 -6.14
C GLU A 89 14.19 9.94 -4.87
N ILE A 90 13.63 10.29 -3.71
CA ILE A 90 13.97 9.65 -2.43
C ILE A 90 13.63 8.15 -2.49
N SER A 91 12.45 7.80 -2.98
CA SER A 91 12.01 6.41 -3.10
C SER A 91 12.95 5.58 -3.97
N LYS A 92 13.34 6.10 -5.14
CA LYS A 92 14.26 5.42 -6.07
C LYS A 92 15.69 5.31 -5.54
N SER A 93 16.19 6.36 -4.88
CA SER A 93 17.57 6.40 -4.39
C SER A 93 17.82 5.51 -3.17
N ASN A 94 16.76 5.06 -2.50
CA ASN A 94 16.85 4.29 -1.26
C ASN A 94 16.17 2.92 -1.34
N ASP A 95 15.88 2.44 -2.54
CA ASP A 95 15.25 1.14 -2.77
C ASP A 95 14.02 0.91 -1.87
N ILE A 96 13.09 1.90 -1.88
CA ILE A 96 11.87 1.87 -1.09
C ILE A 96 10.86 0.89 -1.70
N ASP A 97 10.41 -0.06 -0.88
CA ASP A 97 9.42 -1.07 -1.27
C ASP A 97 7.97 -0.58 -1.09
N VAL A 98 7.75 0.29 -0.09
CA VAL A 98 6.42 0.81 0.23
C VAL A 98 6.47 2.27 0.68
N VAL A 99 5.55 3.09 0.17
CA VAL A 99 5.34 4.48 0.63
C VAL A 99 4.07 4.52 1.46
N ILE A 100 4.19 4.97 2.72
CA ILE A 100 3.09 5.01 3.68
C ILE A 100 2.73 6.46 4.00
N PHE A 101 1.50 6.85 3.69
CA PHE A 101 0.98 8.18 3.95
C PHE A 101 0.27 8.24 5.30
N ASP A 102 0.61 9.25 6.12
CA ASP A 102 -0.06 9.57 7.39
C ASP A 102 -1.35 10.38 7.15
N CYS A 103 -2.15 9.94 6.22
CA CYS A 103 -3.47 10.49 5.91
C CYS A 103 -4.26 9.43 5.15
N GLU A 104 -5.57 9.63 5.04
CA GLU A 104 -6.43 8.76 4.23
C GLU A 104 -6.35 9.16 2.76
N LEU A 105 -6.14 8.18 1.88
CA LEU A 105 -6.09 8.37 0.43
C LEU A 105 -7.36 7.83 -0.23
N THR A 106 -7.88 8.57 -1.19
CA THR A 106 -8.91 8.02 -2.07
C THR A 106 -8.33 6.91 -2.96
N PRO A 107 -9.16 5.96 -3.44
CA PRO A 107 -8.70 4.90 -4.35
C PRO A 107 -7.98 5.43 -5.58
N ASN A 108 -8.45 6.54 -6.15
CA ASN A 108 -7.82 7.17 -7.29
C ASN A 108 -6.45 7.78 -6.96
N GLN A 109 -6.33 8.46 -5.82
CA GLN A 109 -5.04 9.00 -5.36
C GLN A 109 -4.02 7.89 -5.13
N GLN A 110 -4.41 6.81 -4.47
CA GLN A 110 -3.54 5.67 -4.23
C GLN A 110 -3.07 5.03 -5.53
N LYS A 111 -3.97 4.86 -6.51
CA LYS A 111 -3.65 4.33 -7.85
C LYS A 111 -2.63 5.22 -8.59
N GLU A 112 -2.86 6.53 -8.61
CA GLU A 112 -1.97 7.49 -9.27
C GLU A 112 -0.58 7.52 -8.59
N LEU A 113 -0.54 7.50 -7.26
CA LEU A 113 0.70 7.48 -6.50
C LEU A 113 1.50 6.19 -6.74
N ARG A 114 0.84 5.01 -6.79
CA ARG A 114 1.48 3.74 -7.17
C ARG A 114 2.10 3.79 -8.57
N ALA A 115 1.39 4.39 -9.52
CA ALA A 115 1.89 4.54 -10.88
C ALA A 115 3.14 5.43 -10.95
N ILE A 116 3.24 6.44 -10.09
CA ILE A 116 4.37 7.36 -10.01
C ILE A 116 5.56 6.71 -9.28
N PHE A 117 5.35 6.22 -8.06
CA PHE A 117 6.43 5.66 -7.23
C PHE A 117 6.92 4.29 -7.72
N LYS A 118 6.09 3.56 -8.48
CA LYS A 118 6.35 2.19 -8.97
C LYS A 118 6.62 1.18 -7.85
N CYS A 119 6.11 1.46 -6.67
CA CYS A 119 6.11 0.59 -5.50
C CYS A 119 4.74 0.64 -4.83
N ASP A 120 4.55 -0.14 -3.77
CA ASP A 120 3.30 -0.12 -3.03
C ASP A 120 3.08 1.22 -2.33
N VAL A 121 1.84 1.68 -2.33
CA VAL A 121 1.40 2.88 -1.60
C VAL A 121 0.27 2.49 -0.69
N VAL A 122 0.43 2.77 0.59
CA VAL A 122 -0.52 2.44 1.65
C VAL A 122 -0.86 3.71 2.41
N ASP A 123 -2.10 3.87 2.81
CA ASP A 123 -2.52 4.91 3.73
C ASP A 123 -2.61 4.37 5.17
N ARG A 124 -2.82 5.27 6.13
CA ARG A 124 -2.91 4.89 7.55
C ARG A 124 -3.99 3.83 7.81
N THR A 125 -5.14 3.92 7.14
CA THR A 125 -6.24 2.95 7.27
C THR A 125 -5.84 1.58 6.76
N GLY A 126 -5.20 1.50 5.60
CA GLY A 126 -4.68 0.25 5.05
C GLY A 126 -3.67 -0.41 5.98
N LEU A 127 -2.71 0.36 6.50
CA LEU A 127 -1.71 -0.15 7.45
C LEU A 127 -2.34 -0.73 8.72
N ILE A 128 -3.33 -0.06 9.30
CA ILE A 128 -4.04 -0.54 10.50
C ILE A 128 -4.80 -1.84 10.19
N LEU A 129 -5.43 -1.94 9.04
CA LEU A 129 -6.11 -3.16 8.60
C LEU A 129 -5.13 -4.32 8.43
N ASP A 130 -3.95 -4.09 7.85
CA ASP A 130 -2.90 -5.09 7.71
C ASP A 130 -2.43 -5.59 9.08
N ILE A 131 -2.23 -4.68 10.05
CA ILE A 131 -1.86 -5.05 11.41
C ILE A 131 -2.97 -5.91 12.06
N PHE A 132 -4.24 -5.57 11.90
CA PHE A 132 -5.33 -6.36 12.42
C PHE A 132 -5.39 -7.75 11.76
N ALA A 133 -5.14 -7.84 10.45
CA ALA A 133 -5.09 -9.11 9.73
C ALA A 133 -3.97 -10.02 10.26
N LEU A 134 -2.80 -9.46 10.60
CA LEU A 134 -1.68 -10.20 11.18
C LEU A 134 -1.97 -10.72 12.60
N HIS A 135 -2.81 -10.03 13.38
CA HIS A 135 -3.05 -10.33 14.79
C HIS A 135 -4.40 -10.99 15.08
N ALA A 136 -5.26 -11.18 14.07
CA ALA A 136 -6.57 -11.82 14.22
C ALA A 136 -6.39 -13.32 14.51
N GLN A 137 -6.58 -13.73 15.77
CA GLN A 137 -6.40 -15.11 16.21
C GLN A 137 -7.70 -15.91 16.30
N SER A 138 -8.84 -15.26 16.56
CA SER A 138 -10.13 -15.93 16.60
C SER A 138 -10.81 -15.92 15.24
N LYS A 139 -11.65 -16.92 14.96
CA LYS A 139 -12.44 -16.98 13.73
C LYS A 139 -13.34 -15.74 13.57
N GLU A 140 -13.88 -15.23 14.67
CA GLU A 140 -14.73 -14.04 14.68
C GLU A 140 -13.91 -12.79 14.33
N SER A 141 -12.74 -12.59 14.96
CA SER A 141 -11.87 -11.46 14.64
C SER A 141 -11.37 -11.52 13.20
N SER A 142 -11.01 -12.69 12.68
CA SER A 142 -10.59 -12.86 11.29
C SER A 142 -11.71 -12.48 10.30
N LEU A 143 -12.96 -12.89 10.55
CA LEU A 143 -14.09 -12.52 9.70
C LEU A 143 -14.39 -11.01 9.74
N GLN A 144 -14.27 -10.38 10.90
CA GLN A 144 -14.46 -8.92 11.03
C GLN A 144 -13.39 -8.15 10.25
N VAL A 145 -12.14 -8.58 10.36
CA VAL A 145 -11.03 -7.97 9.62
C VAL A 145 -11.19 -8.20 8.11
N GLU A 146 -11.56 -9.41 7.69
CA GLU A 146 -11.81 -9.72 6.28
C GLU A 146 -12.92 -8.85 5.70
N LEU A 147 -14.01 -8.64 6.44
CA LEU A 147 -15.07 -7.73 6.04
C LEU A 147 -14.57 -6.30 5.89
N ALA A 148 -13.82 -5.77 6.87
CA ALA A 148 -13.27 -4.43 6.84
C ALA A 148 -12.28 -4.25 5.67
N MET A 149 -11.41 -5.23 5.45
CA MET A 149 -10.50 -5.28 4.30
C MET A 149 -11.26 -5.28 2.96
N SER A 150 -12.33 -6.07 2.85
CA SER A 150 -13.16 -6.11 1.64
C SER A 150 -13.79 -4.76 1.32
N VAL A 151 -14.29 -4.06 2.32
CA VAL A 151 -14.86 -2.70 2.16
C VAL A 151 -13.78 -1.71 1.72
N TYR A 152 -12.59 -1.78 2.30
CA TYR A 152 -11.46 -0.91 1.98
C TYR A 152 -10.90 -1.20 0.57
N LEU A 153 -10.71 -2.47 0.20
CA LEU A 153 -10.07 -2.88 -1.05
C LEU A 153 -11.01 -2.81 -2.26
N LYS A 154 -12.31 -3.11 -2.09
CA LYS A 154 -13.28 -3.16 -3.20
C LYS A 154 -13.23 -1.92 -4.12
N PRO A 155 -13.28 -0.67 -3.64
CA PRO A 155 -13.18 0.50 -4.51
C PRO A 155 -11.77 0.68 -5.11
N ARG A 156 -10.73 0.16 -4.45
CA ARG A 156 -9.32 0.24 -4.89
C ARG A 156 -8.98 -0.78 -5.98
N LEU A 157 -9.67 -1.92 -6.01
CA LEU A 157 -9.52 -2.96 -7.02
C LEU A 157 -10.34 -2.67 -8.29
N ALA A 158 -11.41 -1.92 -8.20
CA ALA A 158 -12.31 -1.60 -9.32
C ALA A 158 -11.63 -0.88 -10.51
N GLY A 159 -10.41 -0.33 -10.33
CA GLY A 159 -9.62 0.29 -11.40
C GLY A 159 -8.52 -0.61 -11.98
N LEU A 160 -8.23 -1.77 -11.38
CA LEU A 160 -7.16 -2.67 -11.83
C LEU A 160 -7.64 -3.67 -12.90
N GLY A 161 -8.94 -4.01 -12.91
CA GLY A 161 -9.53 -4.95 -13.87
C GLY A 161 -9.44 -4.50 -15.33
N SER A 162 -9.43 -3.19 -15.60
CA SER A 162 -9.29 -2.66 -16.97
C SER A 162 -7.86 -2.76 -17.52
N THR A 163 -6.86 -2.75 -16.67
CA THR A 163 -5.44 -2.89 -17.06
C THR A 163 -5.04 -4.36 -17.29
N LEU A 164 -5.63 -5.29 -16.55
CA LEU A 164 -5.42 -6.74 -16.76
C LEU A 164 -6.09 -7.22 -18.05
N ASN A 165 -7.24 -6.66 -18.43
CA ASN A 165 -7.92 -6.99 -19.69
C ASN A 165 -7.21 -6.40 -20.92
N GLN A 166 -6.41 -5.34 -20.80
CA GLN A 166 -5.63 -4.78 -21.91
C GLN A 166 -4.34 -5.55 -22.19
N GLN A 167 -3.79 -6.31 -21.26
CA GLN A 167 -2.64 -7.18 -21.50
C GLN A 167 -3.03 -8.57 -22.02
N GLY A 168 -4.31 -8.94 -21.94
CA GLY A 168 -4.87 -10.20 -22.44
C GLY A 168 -5.54 -10.12 -23.81
N GLY A 169 -5.26 -9.09 -24.61
CA GLY A 169 -5.86 -8.88 -25.95
C GLY A 169 -5.36 -9.83 -27.04
N GLY A 170 -5.56 -11.13 -26.86
CA GLY A 170 -5.53 -12.14 -27.90
C GLY A 170 -6.93 -12.68 -28.11
N ILE A 171 -7.43 -12.59 -29.34
CA ILE A 171 -8.70 -13.17 -29.78
C ILE A 171 -8.70 -14.66 -29.41
N GLY A 172 -9.53 -15.08 -28.41
CA GLY A 172 -9.78 -16.49 -28.10
C GLY A 172 -9.40 -17.03 -26.74
N THR A 173 -8.88 -16.27 -25.79
CA THR A 173 -8.63 -16.77 -24.43
C THR A 173 -9.80 -16.45 -23.49
N ARG A 174 -10.68 -17.44 -23.30
CA ARG A 174 -11.65 -17.46 -22.19
C ARG A 174 -10.86 -17.52 -20.88
N GLY A 175 -11.03 -16.51 -20.01
CA GLY A 175 -10.46 -16.53 -18.69
C GLY A 175 -11.06 -17.66 -17.82
N PRO A 176 -10.26 -18.31 -16.94
CA PRO A 176 -10.73 -19.45 -16.14
C PRO A 176 -11.78 -19.12 -15.08
N GLY A 177 -12.24 -17.87 -14.98
CA GLY A 177 -13.25 -17.43 -14.02
C GLY A 177 -14.68 -17.26 -14.55
N GLU A 178 -14.87 -17.19 -15.88
CA GLU A 178 -16.20 -16.91 -16.44
C GLU A 178 -17.11 -18.13 -16.62
N THR A 179 -16.54 -19.33 -16.55
CA THR A 179 -17.31 -20.57 -16.80
C THR A 179 -18.07 -21.10 -15.59
N LYS A 180 -17.85 -20.57 -14.38
CA LYS A 180 -18.52 -21.09 -13.18
C LYS A 180 -19.80 -20.34 -12.78
N LEU A 181 -19.96 -19.09 -13.20
CA LEU A 181 -21.16 -18.28 -12.88
C LEU A 181 -22.29 -18.45 -13.89
N GLU A 182 -22.00 -18.93 -15.11
CA GLU A 182 -23.02 -19.11 -16.15
C GLU A 182 -23.66 -20.51 -16.14
N THR A 183 -23.04 -21.51 -15.50
CA THR A 183 -23.59 -22.88 -15.39
C THR A 183 -24.52 -23.08 -14.21
N ASP A 184 -24.50 -22.20 -13.21
CA ASP A 184 -25.42 -22.31 -12.03
C ASP A 184 -26.74 -21.53 -12.19
N SER A 185 -26.97 -20.92 -13.35
CA SER A 185 -28.21 -20.17 -13.66
C SER A 185 -29.14 -20.86 -14.65
N ARG A 186 -29.03 -22.19 -14.88
CA ARG A 186 -29.97 -22.96 -15.69
C ARG A 186 -30.54 -24.13 -14.94
#